data_b95009565818e9cb7434feca021a3ca5
#
_entry.id   b95009565818e9cb7434feca021a3ca5
#
_cell.length_a   1.000
_cell.length_b   1.000
_cell.length_c   1.000
_cell.angle_alpha   90.00
_cell.angle_beta   90.00
_cell.angle_gamma   90.00
#
_symmetry.space_group_name_H-M   'P 1'
#
loop_
_entity.id
_entity.type
_entity.pdbx_description
1 polymer ?
#
loop_
_entity_poly.entity_id
_entity_poly.type
_entity_poly.pdbx_seq_one_letter_code
_entity_poly.pdbx_strand_id
1 'polypeptide(L)'
;MNSKLLLLPTALMVAGHSAAEAKGKKSDKRPNILVILADDLGYSDLGCYGSEIHTPNLDKLAKQGVRFNHFYNTSRSCPTRASLLTGLYQHQAGIGRMTFDDHLPGYRGTLSRNAVTIAEVLKESGYATSMVGKWHIAETPLRKDQREWLAHHVYHETYSDLCHYPVNRGFDTHYGTIYG
;
A
#
# COMPACT_ATOMS: atom_id res chain seq x y z
N MET A 1 3.65 13.79 75.30
CA MET A 1 2.87 13.66 74.04
C MET A 1 3.67 12.69 73.13
N ASN A 2 3.24 11.42 73.13
CA ASN A 2 3.95 10.34 72.41
C ASN A 2 3.25 10.09 71.08
N SER A 3 3.89 10.42 69.96
CA SER A 3 3.44 10.04 68.65
C SER A 3 4.13 8.72 68.23
N LYS A 4 3.38 7.64 68.25
CA LYS A 4 3.78 6.34 67.76
C LYS A 4 3.74 6.33 66.22
N LEU A 5 4.91 6.19 65.58
CA LEU A 5 5.07 5.98 64.16
C LEU A 5 4.75 4.51 63.86
N LEU A 6 3.68 4.29 63.08
CA LEU A 6 3.24 2.97 62.61
C LEU A 6 3.97 2.63 61.33
N LEU A 7 4.92 1.69 61.42
CA LEU A 7 5.58 1.12 60.21
C LEU A 7 4.72 -0.02 59.66
N LEU A 8 4.15 0.18 58.45
CA LEU A 8 3.53 -0.88 57.68
C LEU A 8 4.61 -1.67 56.90
N PRO A 9 4.57 -2.99 56.93
CA PRO A 9 5.47 -3.79 56.10
C PRO A 9 4.95 -3.83 54.67
N THR A 10 5.78 -3.36 53.72
CA THR A 10 5.57 -3.52 52.28
C THR A 10 5.80 -4.97 51.91
N ALA A 11 4.75 -5.71 51.65
CA ALA A 11 4.85 -7.06 51.07
C ALA A 11 5.21 -6.93 49.58
N LEU A 12 6.43 -7.37 49.25
CA LEU A 12 6.93 -7.47 47.88
C LEU A 12 6.27 -8.68 47.23
N MET A 13 5.23 -8.44 46.38
CA MET A 13 4.68 -9.48 45.53
C MET A 13 5.62 -9.72 44.35
N VAL A 14 6.36 -10.81 44.41
CA VAL A 14 7.06 -11.37 43.25
C VAL A 14 6.03 -12.06 42.38
N ALA A 15 5.56 -11.35 41.33
CA ALA A 15 4.76 -11.96 40.30
C ALA A 15 5.63 -12.90 39.48
N GLY A 16 5.49 -14.21 39.72
CA GLY A 16 6.10 -15.23 38.87
C GLY A 16 5.55 -15.11 37.45
N HIS A 17 6.39 -14.69 36.52
CA HIS A 17 6.11 -14.78 35.08
C HIS A 17 6.20 -16.25 34.71
N SER A 18 5.06 -16.94 34.67
CA SER A 18 4.97 -18.21 33.96
C SER A 18 5.23 -17.90 32.49
N ALA A 19 6.37 -18.36 31.98
CA ALA A 19 6.63 -18.41 30.55
C ALA A 19 5.55 -19.30 29.93
N ALA A 20 4.53 -18.66 29.32
CA ALA A 20 3.60 -19.37 28.46
C ALA A 20 4.44 -19.86 27.27
N GLU A 21 4.68 -21.18 27.22
CA GLU A 21 5.22 -21.81 26.02
C GLU A 21 4.33 -21.42 24.85
N ALA A 22 4.87 -20.59 23.95
CA ALA A 22 4.26 -20.28 22.70
C ALA A 22 4.11 -21.60 21.94
N LYS A 23 2.92 -22.21 21.99
CA LYS A 23 2.55 -23.31 21.11
C LYS A 23 2.90 -22.86 19.70
N GLY A 24 3.90 -23.51 19.09
CA GLY A 24 4.37 -23.17 17.76
C GLY A 24 3.18 -23.07 16.82
N LYS A 25 2.92 -21.86 16.31
CA LYS A 25 1.93 -21.64 15.26
C LYS A 25 2.28 -22.62 14.14
N LYS A 26 1.36 -23.51 13.78
CA LYS A 26 1.49 -24.30 12.53
C LYS A 26 1.92 -23.32 11.45
N SER A 27 3.07 -23.58 10.83
CA SER A 27 3.57 -22.78 9.71
C SER A 27 2.44 -22.66 8.68
N ASP A 28 1.98 -21.45 8.43
CA ASP A 28 1.05 -21.18 7.35
C ASP A 28 1.75 -21.54 6.03
N LYS A 29 1.19 -22.50 5.29
CA LYS A 29 1.79 -22.99 4.05
C LYS A 29 1.54 -22.05 2.86
N ARG A 30 0.76 -20.98 3.07
CA ARG A 30 0.50 -20.00 2.02
C ARG A 30 1.76 -19.18 1.74
N PRO A 31 2.10 -18.93 0.47
CA PRO A 31 3.28 -18.13 0.12
C PRO A 31 3.08 -16.66 0.51
N ASN A 32 4.17 -15.98 0.83
CA ASN A 32 4.18 -14.53 0.85
C ASN A 32 4.08 -13.99 -0.58
N ILE A 33 3.36 -12.89 -0.76
CA ILE A 33 3.15 -12.24 -2.06
C ILE A 33 3.79 -10.87 -2.00
N LEU A 34 4.78 -10.62 -2.84
CA LEU A 34 5.43 -9.32 -2.99
C LEU A 34 5.22 -8.82 -4.41
N VAL A 35 4.53 -7.67 -4.55
CA VAL A 35 4.35 -6.97 -5.81
C VAL A 35 5.26 -5.74 -5.82
N ILE A 36 6.16 -5.64 -6.80
CA ILE A 36 7.03 -4.49 -7.00
C ILE A 36 6.61 -3.80 -8.29
N LEU A 37 6.12 -2.56 -8.17
CA LEU A 37 5.77 -1.72 -9.31
C LEU A 37 6.77 -0.56 -9.39
N ALA A 38 7.61 -0.58 -10.41
CA ALA A 38 8.50 0.53 -10.71
C ALA A 38 7.73 1.64 -11.45
N ASP A 39 8.01 2.89 -11.09
CA ASP A 39 7.43 4.08 -11.74
C ASP A 39 8.39 4.53 -12.85
N ASP A 40 7.84 4.81 -14.02
CA ASP A 40 8.57 5.28 -15.21
C ASP A 40 9.76 4.40 -15.66
N LEU A 41 9.70 3.08 -15.41
CA LEU A 41 10.70 2.12 -15.84
C LEU A 41 10.37 1.62 -17.26
N GLY A 42 11.31 1.76 -18.18
CA GLY A 42 11.21 1.25 -19.55
C GLY A 42 11.46 -0.26 -19.62
N TYR A 43 10.96 -0.89 -20.69
CA TYR A 43 11.16 -2.32 -20.95
C TYR A 43 12.63 -2.74 -20.94
N SER A 44 13.48 -1.92 -21.56
CA SER A 44 14.91 -2.22 -21.71
C SER A 44 15.79 -1.69 -20.58
N ASP A 45 15.22 -1.19 -19.47
CA ASP A 45 15.99 -0.61 -18.36
C ASP A 45 16.53 -1.67 -17.39
N LEU A 46 16.12 -2.91 -17.52
CA LEU A 46 16.62 -4.03 -16.74
C LEU A 46 17.68 -4.83 -17.51
N GLY A 47 18.76 -5.26 -16.83
CA GLY A 47 19.83 -6.05 -17.42
C GLY A 47 19.34 -7.32 -18.10
N CYS A 48 18.34 -8.00 -17.54
CA CYS A 48 17.75 -9.20 -18.12
C CYS A 48 17.01 -8.97 -19.45
N TYR A 49 16.75 -7.72 -19.83
CA TYR A 49 16.21 -7.30 -21.13
C TYR A 49 17.23 -6.56 -22.01
N GLY A 50 18.50 -6.53 -21.61
CA GLY A 50 19.60 -5.99 -22.42
C GLY A 50 20.06 -4.60 -22.07
N SER A 51 19.68 -4.08 -20.87
CA SER A 51 20.17 -2.78 -20.39
C SER A 51 21.67 -2.82 -20.05
N GLU A 52 22.31 -1.68 -20.20
CA GLU A 52 23.63 -1.39 -19.63
C GLU A 52 23.57 -1.10 -18.11
N ILE A 53 22.38 -0.92 -17.55
CA ILE A 53 22.17 -0.71 -16.11
C ILE A 53 22.36 -2.02 -15.37
N HIS A 54 23.22 -2.00 -14.34
CA HIS A 54 23.44 -3.16 -13.50
C HIS A 54 22.25 -3.41 -12.55
N THR A 55 21.49 -4.48 -12.82
CA THR A 55 20.35 -4.90 -12.02
C THR A 55 20.48 -6.34 -11.50
N PRO A 56 21.57 -6.69 -10.77
CA PRO A 56 21.94 -8.07 -10.49
C PRO A 56 20.90 -8.87 -9.73
N ASN A 57 20.16 -8.24 -8.81
CA ASN A 57 19.12 -8.91 -8.05
C ASN A 57 17.87 -9.18 -8.88
N LEU A 58 17.46 -8.24 -9.73
CA LEU A 58 16.34 -8.42 -10.65
C LEU A 58 16.69 -9.43 -11.74
N ASP A 59 17.92 -9.40 -12.25
CA ASP A 59 18.41 -10.37 -13.22
C ASP A 59 18.45 -11.79 -12.64
N LYS A 60 18.83 -11.92 -11.38
CA LYS A 60 18.77 -13.21 -10.67
C LYS A 60 17.32 -13.69 -10.52
N LEU A 61 16.41 -12.81 -10.17
CA LEU A 61 14.98 -13.14 -10.07
C LEU A 61 14.43 -13.57 -11.43
N ALA A 62 14.77 -12.86 -12.49
CA ALA A 62 14.38 -13.18 -13.87
C ALA A 62 14.91 -14.55 -14.35
N LYS A 63 16.13 -14.95 -13.92
CA LYS A 63 16.71 -16.26 -14.20
C LYS A 63 16.03 -17.41 -13.47
N GLN A 64 15.46 -17.13 -12.29
CA GLN A 64 14.84 -18.15 -11.43
C GLN A 64 13.32 -18.23 -11.60
N GLY A 65 12.71 -17.25 -12.24
CA GLY A 65 11.27 -17.13 -12.41
C GLY A 65 10.82 -17.14 -13.86
N VAL A 66 9.63 -16.60 -14.10
CA VAL A 66 9.06 -16.40 -15.43
C VAL A 66 9.32 -14.96 -15.86
N ARG A 67 9.82 -14.80 -17.08
CA ARG A 67 10.06 -13.50 -17.70
C ARG A 67 9.12 -13.32 -18.89
N PHE A 68 8.29 -12.29 -18.82
CA PHE A 68 7.39 -11.94 -19.93
C PHE A 68 8.07 -10.94 -20.86
N ASN A 69 7.95 -11.15 -22.16
CA ASN A 69 8.42 -10.24 -23.19
C ASN A 69 7.27 -9.48 -23.89
N HIS A 70 6.03 -9.86 -23.61
CA HIS A 70 4.82 -9.19 -24.07
C HIS A 70 3.89 -8.98 -22.86
N PHE A 71 4.21 -7.99 -22.05
CA PHE A 71 3.42 -7.61 -20.90
C PHE A 71 3.11 -6.12 -20.99
N TYR A 72 1.84 -5.80 -21.17
CA TYR A 72 1.39 -4.43 -21.40
C TYR A 72 0.73 -3.84 -20.18
N ASN A 73 0.98 -2.57 -19.94
CA ASN A 73 0.30 -1.75 -18.97
C ASN A 73 -0.64 -0.76 -19.69
N THR A 74 -1.20 0.20 -18.96
CA THR A 74 -2.10 1.21 -19.53
C THR A 74 -1.41 2.54 -19.82
N SER A 75 -0.09 2.54 -19.98
CA SER A 75 0.79 3.66 -20.36
C SER A 75 0.80 4.87 -19.43
N ARG A 76 0.04 4.86 -18.34
CA ARG A 76 0.00 5.92 -17.33
C ARG A 76 -0.05 5.34 -15.93
N SER A 77 0.50 6.08 -14.96
CA SER A 77 0.62 5.66 -13.57
C SER A 77 -0.74 5.29 -12.94
N CYS A 78 -1.71 6.21 -12.91
CA CYS A 78 -2.99 5.98 -12.23
C CYS A 78 -3.78 4.82 -12.86
N PRO A 79 -4.01 4.77 -14.18
CA PRO A 79 -4.71 3.66 -14.81
C PRO A 79 -4.02 2.31 -14.61
N THR A 80 -2.68 2.27 -14.71
CA THR A 80 -1.90 1.04 -14.51
C THR A 80 -2.06 0.53 -13.07
N ARG A 81 -1.97 1.41 -12.08
CA ARG A 81 -2.16 1.07 -10.66
C ARG A 81 -3.55 0.53 -10.38
N ALA A 82 -4.57 1.19 -10.94
CA ALA A 82 -5.95 0.74 -10.81
C ALA A 82 -6.14 -0.67 -11.40
N SER A 83 -5.65 -0.91 -12.60
CA SER A 83 -5.74 -2.22 -13.26
C SER A 83 -4.97 -3.30 -12.51
N LEU A 84 -3.74 -3.00 -12.07
CA LEU A 84 -2.90 -3.94 -11.32
C LEU A 84 -3.54 -4.35 -10.00
N LEU A 85 -4.09 -3.40 -9.26
CA LEU A 85 -4.65 -3.65 -7.94
C LEU A 85 -6.02 -4.31 -7.97
N THR A 86 -6.78 -4.21 -9.08
CA THR A 86 -8.17 -4.70 -9.14
C THR A 86 -8.37 -5.84 -10.14
N GLY A 87 -7.42 -6.05 -11.06
CA GLY A 87 -7.61 -6.98 -12.18
C GLY A 87 -8.65 -6.52 -13.22
N LEU A 88 -9.13 -5.28 -13.13
CA LEU A 88 -10.11 -4.71 -14.05
C LEU A 88 -9.44 -3.79 -15.07
N TYR A 89 -10.12 -3.53 -16.19
CA TYR A 89 -9.73 -2.40 -17.02
C TYR A 89 -9.89 -1.09 -16.25
N GLN A 90 -8.97 -0.15 -16.48
CA GLN A 90 -8.92 1.12 -15.75
C GLN A 90 -10.23 1.92 -15.81
N HIS A 91 -10.97 1.85 -16.90
CA HIS A 91 -12.27 2.51 -17.05
C HIS A 91 -13.35 1.85 -16.16
N GLN A 92 -13.31 0.52 -16.01
CA GLN A 92 -14.21 -0.20 -15.09
C GLN A 92 -13.88 0.13 -13.64
N ALA A 93 -12.60 0.35 -13.35
CA ALA A 93 -12.12 0.76 -12.03
C ALA A 93 -12.38 2.25 -11.72
N GLY A 94 -12.86 3.06 -12.68
CA GLY A 94 -13.13 4.48 -12.52
C GLY A 94 -11.93 5.41 -12.77
N ILE A 95 -10.78 4.88 -13.16
CA ILE A 95 -9.51 5.60 -13.35
C ILE A 95 -9.07 5.52 -14.83
N GLY A 96 -9.91 5.96 -15.72
CA GLY A 96 -9.60 5.93 -17.17
C GLY A 96 -8.47 6.88 -17.59
N ARG A 97 -8.13 7.89 -16.77
CA ARG A 97 -7.11 8.89 -17.07
C ARG A 97 -6.20 9.15 -15.85
N MET A 98 -6.44 10.25 -15.18
CA MET A 98 -5.71 10.68 -13.97
C MET A 98 -6.69 10.76 -12.79
N THR A 99 -6.28 11.41 -11.71
CA THR A 99 -7.06 11.54 -10.48
C THR A 99 -8.01 12.75 -10.46
N PHE A 100 -8.49 13.17 -11.61
CA PHE A 100 -9.50 14.22 -11.74
C PHE A 100 -10.85 13.61 -12.07
N ASP A 101 -11.92 14.11 -11.45
CA ASP A 101 -13.28 13.71 -11.78
C ASP A 101 -13.79 14.46 -13.03
N ASP A 102 -13.91 13.74 -14.14
CA ASP A 102 -14.53 14.26 -15.37
C ASP A 102 -16.06 14.03 -15.39
N HIS A 103 -16.63 13.60 -14.27
CA HIS A 103 -18.08 13.31 -14.11
C HIS A 103 -18.61 12.18 -15.01
N LEU A 104 -17.72 11.34 -15.54
CA LEU A 104 -18.07 10.16 -16.33
C LEU A 104 -17.72 8.87 -15.54
N PRO A 105 -18.51 7.81 -15.63
CA PRO A 105 -18.29 6.59 -14.82
C PRO A 105 -16.89 6.01 -14.91
N GLY A 106 -16.27 5.99 -16.10
CA GLY A 106 -14.91 5.49 -16.31
C GLY A 106 -13.79 6.47 -15.96
N TYR A 107 -14.11 7.72 -15.56
CA TYR A 107 -13.18 8.84 -15.40
C TYR A 107 -13.49 9.61 -14.11
N ARG A 108 -13.78 8.89 -13.04
CA ARG A 108 -14.09 9.48 -11.72
C ARG A 108 -12.89 9.98 -10.96
N GLY A 109 -11.67 9.69 -11.43
CA GLY A 109 -10.44 10.10 -10.78
C GLY A 109 -10.15 9.39 -9.46
N THR A 110 -11.07 8.55 -9.01
CA THR A 110 -10.93 7.74 -7.80
C THR A 110 -11.33 6.30 -8.07
N LEU A 111 -10.73 5.38 -7.33
CA LEU A 111 -11.03 3.95 -7.47
C LEU A 111 -12.48 3.67 -7.06
N SER A 112 -13.25 3.08 -7.98
CA SER A 112 -14.65 2.70 -7.73
C SER A 112 -14.76 1.80 -6.49
N ARG A 113 -15.80 1.99 -5.70
CA ARG A 113 -16.09 1.12 -4.55
C ARG A 113 -16.45 -0.31 -4.97
N ASN A 114 -16.92 -0.50 -6.20
CA ASN A 114 -17.22 -1.80 -6.77
C ASN A 114 -15.97 -2.51 -7.32
N ALA A 115 -14.85 -1.82 -7.44
CA ALA A 115 -13.58 -2.37 -7.87
C ALA A 115 -12.81 -2.87 -6.64
N VAL A 116 -12.97 -4.14 -6.32
CA VAL A 116 -12.29 -4.78 -5.17
C VAL A 116 -10.79 -4.89 -5.46
N THR A 117 -9.96 -4.53 -4.48
CA THR A 117 -8.52 -4.61 -4.61
C THR A 117 -7.97 -5.99 -4.24
N ILE A 118 -6.80 -6.32 -4.76
CA ILE A 118 -6.06 -7.53 -4.34
C ILE A 118 -5.82 -7.55 -2.83
N ALA A 119 -5.61 -6.38 -2.20
CA ALA A 119 -5.41 -6.28 -0.76
C ALA A 119 -6.69 -6.63 0.02
N GLU A 120 -7.86 -6.16 -0.44
CA GLU A 120 -9.16 -6.53 0.14
C GLU A 120 -9.39 -8.05 0.08
N VAL A 121 -9.15 -8.67 -1.08
CA VAL A 121 -9.30 -10.12 -1.27
C VAL A 121 -8.33 -10.92 -0.39
N LEU A 122 -7.06 -10.51 -0.34
CA LEU A 122 -6.05 -11.20 0.45
C LEU A 122 -6.29 -11.06 1.95
N LYS A 123 -6.76 -9.90 2.39
CA LYS A 123 -7.11 -9.65 3.79
C LYS A 123 -8.23 -10.57 4.26
N GLU A 124 -9.29 -10.75 3.47
CA GLU A 124 -10.36 -11.71 3.77
C GLU A 124 -9.83 -13.15 3.86
N SER A 125 -8.77 -13.45 3.12
CA SER A 125 -8.08 -14.73 3.17
C SER A 125 -7.10 -14.85 4.34
N GLY A 126 -7.02 -13.86 5.23
CA GLY A 126 -6.18 -13.85 6.43
C GLY A 126 -4.72 -13.48 6.19
N TYR A 127 -4.39 -12.82 5.07
CA TYR A 127 -3.08 -12.20 4.89
C TYR A 127 -2.99 -10.89 5.65
N ALA A 128 -1.81 -10.58 6.19
CA ALA A 128 -1.44 -9.23 6.56
C ALA A 128 -1.05 -8.47 5.28
N THR A 129 -1.62 -7.29 5.07
CA THR A 129 -1.47 -6.52 3.85
C THR A 129 -0.77 -5.19 4.12
N SER A 130 0.30 -4.92 3.41
CA SER A 130 1.10 -3.70 3.57
C SER A 130 1.41 -3.08 2.23
N MET A 131 1.41 -1.76 2.17
CA MET A 131 1.82 -1.01 0.99
C MET A 131 2.87 0.03 1.34
N VAL A 132 3.91 0.11 0.54
CA VAL A 132 4.93 1.16 0.62
C VAL A 132 5.03 1.84 -0.74
N GLY A 133 5.05 3.17 -0.73
CA GLY A 133 5.21 3.96 -1.94
C GLY A 133 3.96 4.70 -2.39
N LYS A 134 3.85 4.92 -3.69
CA LYS A 134 2.86 5.79 -4.32
C LYS A 134 1.52 5.09 -4.52
N TRP A 135 0.44 5.69 -4.00
CA TRP A 135 -0.94 5.22 -4.24
C TRP A 135 -1.49 5.71 -5.59
N HIS A 136 -1.71 6.99 -5.74
CA HIS A 136 -2.08 7.72 -6.95
C HIS A 136 -3.36 7.24 -7.66
N ILE A 137 -4.34 6.74 -6.91
CA ILE A 137 -5.67 6.33 -7.40
C ILE A 137 -6.80 6.80 -6.47
N ALA A 138 -6.57 7.90 -5.79
CA ALA A 138 -7.58 8.68 -5.08
C ALA A 138 -7.70 10.04 -5.76
N GLU A 139 -8.91 10.57 -5.82
CA GLU A 139 -9.16 11.88 -6.42
C GLU A 139 -8.27 12.94 -5.79
N THR A 140 -7.71 13.78 -6.64
CA THR A 140 -6.93 14.93 -6.23
C THR A 140 -7.54 16.16 -6.88
N PRO A 141 -8.37 16.92 -6.15
CA PRO A 141 -9.02 18.10 -6.69
C PRO A 141 -8.00 19.09 -7.25
N LEU A 142 -8.25 19.57 -8.47
CA LEU A 142 -7.46 20.66 -9.03
C LEU A 142 -7.69 21.91 -8.19
N ARG A 143 -6.65 22.41 -7.56
CA ARG A 143 -6.67 23.69 -6.86
C ARG A 143 -6.19 24.78 -7.79
N LYS A 144 -6.88 25.91 -7.78
CA LYS A 144 -6.56 27.06 -8.64
C LYS A 144 -5.27 27.78 -8.21
N ASP A 145 -4.89 27.66 -6.93
CA ASP A 145 -3.70 28.27 -6.36
C ASP A 145 -2.69 27.19 -5.95
N GLN A 146 -1.48 27.30 -6.47
CA GLN A 146 -0.36 26.42 -6.12
C GLN A 146 0.00 26.53 -4.63
N ARG A 147 -0.26 27.66 -3.98
CA ARG A 147 -0.05 27.84 -2.53
C ARG A 147 -1.03 27.00 -1.72
N GLU A 148 -2.28 26.92 -2.11
CA GLU A 148 -3.26 26.02 -1.49
C GLU A 148 -2.85 24.55 -1.65
N TRP A 149 -2.28 24.21 -2.82
CA TRP A 149 -1.78 22.87 -3.07
C TRP A 149 -0.60 22.52 -2.16
N LEU A 150 0.34 23.44 -1.98
CA LEU A 150 1.45 23.31 -1.04
C LEU A 150 0.98 23.24 0.41
N ALA A 151 -0.08 23.96 0.78
CA ALA A 151 -0.65 23.93 2.12
C ALA A 151 -1.09 22.54 2.56
N HIS A 152 -1.60 21.70 1.64
CA HIS A 152 -1.93 20.30 1.96
C HIS A 152 -0.72 19.51 2.44
N HIS A 153 0.44 19.72 1.81
CA HIS A 153 1.68 19.05 2.23
C HIS A 153 2.17 19.54 3.60
N VAL A 154 1.96 20.83 3.89
CA VAL A 154 2.43 21.44 5.14
C VAL A 154 1.49 21.17 6.31
N TYR A 155 0.17 21.21 6.07
CA TYR A 155 -0.84 21.09 7.13
C TYR A 155 -1.44 19.68 7.24
N HIS A 156 -0.94 18.71 6.45
CA HIS A 156 -1.43 17.32 6.44
C HIS A 156 -2.93 17.17 6.17
N GLU A 157 -3.50 18.08 5.41
CA GLU A 157 -4.89 17.97 4.98
C GLU A 157 -5.05 16.83 3.97
N THR A 158 -6.20 16.17 4.00
CA THR A 158 -6.52 15.10 3.05
C THR A 158 -6.91 15.68 1.70
N TYR A 159 -6.48 15.01 0.60
CA TYR A 159 -6.83 15.43 -0.76
C TYR A 159 -8.27 15.07 -1.14
N SER A 160 -8.76 13.97 -0.60
CA SER A 160 -10.11 13.45 -0.86
C SER A 160 -10.62 12.66 0.35
N ASP A 161 -11.80 12.06 0.21
CA ASP A 161 -12.36 11.18 1.24
C ASP A 161 -11.38 10.04 1.55
N LEU A 162 -11.13 9.84 2.84
CA LEU A 162 -10.25 8.79 3.34
C LEU A 162 -10.66 7.38 2.91
N CYS A 163 -11.94 7.16 2.57
CA CYS A 163 -12.41 5.86 2.07
C CYS A 163 -11.73 5.42 0.76
N HIS A 164 -11.05 6.33 0.06
CA HIS A 164 -10.29 6.04 -1.15
C HIS A 164 -8.80 5.78 -0.90
N TYR A 165 -8.36 5.88 0.35
CA TYR A 165 -6.95 5.72 0.73
C TYR A 165 -6.60 4.24 0.97
N PRO A 166 -5.33 3.85 0.86
CA PRO A 166 -4.90 2.45 0.91
C PRO A 166 -5.43 1.69 2.12
N VAL A 167 -5.39 2.31 3.31
CA VAL A 167 -5.83 1.67 4.56
C VAL A 167 -7.34 1.35 4.59
N ASN A 168 -8.13 2.05 3.79
CA ASN A 168 -9.56 1.80 3.61
C ASN A 168 -9.87 1.00 2.34
N ARG A 169 -8.81 0.55 1.65
CA ARG A 169 -8.87 -0.28 0.45
C ARG A 169 -8.06 -1.56 0.62
N GLY A 170 -8.14 -2.14 1.83
CA GLY A 170 -7.65 -3.46 2.15
C GLY A 170 -6.24 -3.55 2.72
N PHE A 171 -5.46 -2.48 2.72
CA PHE A 171 -4.12 -2.49 3.34
C PHE A 171 -4.20 -2.23 4.85
N ASP A 172 -3.56 -3.09 5.66
CA ASP A 172 -3.44 -2.89 7.10
C ASP A 172 -2.51 -1.73 7.43
N THR A 173 -1.49 -1.52 6.59
CA THR A 173 -0.53 -0.42 6.74
C THR A 173 -0.19 0.20 5.39
N HIS A 174 0.04 1.51 5.40
CA HIS A 174 0.56 2.26 4.26
C HIS A 174 1.63 3.24 4.70
N TYR A 175 2.74 3.26 3.98
CA TYR A 175 3.79 4.27 4.12
C TYR A 175 4.20 4.80 2.75
N GLY A 176 3.88 6.05 2.46
CA GLY A 176 4.18 6.65 1.16
C GLY A 176 3.29 7.83 0.83
N THR A 177 3.23 8.17 -0.46
CA THR A 177 2.45 9.29 -0.97
C THR A 177 1.10 8.83 -1.52
N ILE A 178 0.06 9.63 -1.26
CA ILE A 178 -1.28 9.43 -1.85
C ILE A 178 -1.31 9.99 -3.27
N TYR A 179 -0.65 11.11 -3.47
CA TYR A 179 -0.46 11.77 -4.76
C TYR A 179 0.86 11.33 -5.41
N GLY A 180 1.02 11.55 -6.71
CA GLY A 180 2.22 11.18 -7.45
C GLY A 180 2.79 12.28 -8.31
#